data_9bb4214f353c6adc109f03722840cfd5
#
_entry.id   9bb4214f353c6adc109f03722840cfd5
#
_cell.length_a   1.000
_cell.length_b   1.000
_cell.length_c   1.000
_cell.angle_alpha   90.00
_cell.angle_beta   90.00
_cell.angle_gamma   90.00
#
_symmetry.space_group_name_H-M   'P 1'
#
loop_
_entity.id
_entity.type
_entity.pdbx_description
1 polymer ?
#
loop_
_entity_poly.entity_id
_entity_poly.type
_entity_poly.pdbx_seq_one_letter_code
_entity_poly.pdbx_strand_id
1 'polypeptide(L)'
;MKNIRTGTLPVLLCLLLLLSVLTGCGTRGGNGEKTLLDQEPAVRSGVSSELTYDHSLDLGYATRYAVDFFQEGGCLVTVADDRQYYLAGKADPVPKDLDEPVTVIRVPIKKGYLSGSGSMDYFVACNGLDRLKFSAQQESGWNLPEAAEAMHDGDLLFAGKYSAPDMELLKTGKCDLAIQNTMILHSPAVIEKLEGVGIPVFIDYASLETTPEGRMEWIKVYGLMTGREKEADLAFRQQENEFQKLKKETADRPSGDAPTVAFFNVNSNGTVSVRKGSDYIVSMIELAGGQYNLPDAGEENDVNRSTETISMEEFYKASLDTDYFVWNSSVEGERYTIEEFLKEAPILADCKAVKDGNVYSTTNDLYQHTMGQGTFVRDLHEMLTGGTDFIYLLKLK
;
A
#
# COMPACT_ATOMS: atom_id res chain seq x y z
N MET A 1 -63.09 15.98 -57.85
CA MET A 1 -63.13 14.51 -57.49
C MET A 1 -61.84 14.12 -56.86
N LYS A 2 -61.99 13.49 -55.69
CA LYS A 2 -61.01 12.75 -54.85
C LYS A 2 -59.94 13.52 -54.06
N ASN A 3 -60.27 13.66 -52.80
CA ASN A 3 -59.39 13.89 -51.66
C ASN A 3 -58.36 12.82 -51.50
N ILE A 4 -57.20 13.20 -51.07
CA ILE A 4 -56.32 12.31 -50.29
C ILE A 4 -55.80 13.08 -49.08
N ARG A 5 -56.17 12.63 -47.88
CA ARG A 5 -55.61 12.98 -46.58
C ARG A 5 -54.35 12.11 -46.39
N THR A 6 -53.26 12.70 -46.04
CA THR A 6 -52.08 12.04 -45.47
C THR A 6 -51.58 12.99 -44.39
N GLY A 7 -51.55 12.73 -43.10
CA GLY A 7 -51.00 11.55 -42.44
C GLY A 7 -49.96 12.13 -41.47
N THR A 8 -50.42 12.71 -40.30
CA THR A 8 -49.54 13.39 -39.29
C THR A 8 -48.95 12.41 -38.26
N LEU A 9 -48.72 11.14 -38.63
CA LEU A 9 -48.27 10.12 -37.66
C LEU A 9 -46.78 9.77 -37.64
N PRO A 10 -45.90 10.15 -38.59
CA PRO A 10 -44.49 9.82 -38.47
C PRO A 10 -43.60 10.84 -37.75
N VAL A 11 -44.13 12.05 -37.41
CA VAL A 11 -43.31 13.10 -36.77
C VAL A 11 -43.21 12.91 -35.25
N LEU A 12 -44.18 12.24 -34.62
CA LEU A 12 -44.20 12.02 -33.18
C LEU A 12 -43.29 10.83 -32.73
N LEU A 13 -43.00 9.89 -33.64
CA LEU A 13 -42.14 8.75 -33.35
C LEU A 13 -40.65 9.09 -33.47
N CYS A 14 -40.27 10.09 -34.25
CA CYS A 14 -38.91 10.59 -34.36
C CYS A 14 -38.51 11.53 -33.19
N LEU A 15 -39.43 12.13 -32.48
CA LEU A 15 -39.11 12.99 -31.32
C LEU A 15 -38.90 12.24 -30.05
N LEU A 16 -39.40 11.00 -29.94
CA LEU A 16 -39.17 10.10 -28.78
C LEU A 16 -37.85 9.30 -28.89
N LEU A 17 -37.25 9.24 -30.07
CA LEU A 17 -35.92 8.61 -30.29
C LEU A 17 -34.74 9.59 -30.16
N LEU A 18 -35.01 10.92 -30.08
CA LEU A 18 -33.97 11.94 -29.93
C LEU A 18 -33.73 12.39 -28.47
N LEU A 19 -34.48 11.86 -27.50
CA LEU A 19 -34.28 12.13 -26.07
C LEU A 19 -33.48 11.05 -25.30
N SER A 20 -33.00 10.00 -25.98
CA SER A 20 -32.20 8.93 -25.35
C SER A 20 -30.71 9.00 -25.68
N VAL A 21 -30.17 10.10 -26.20
CA VAL A 21 -28.76 10.21 -26.63
C VAL A 21 -27.98 11.30 -25.85
N LEU A 22 -28.49 11.77 -24.70
CA LEU A 22 -27.78 12.78 -23.89
C LEU A 22 -27.46 12.33 -22.46
N THR A 23 -27.12 11.05 -22.28
CA THR A 23 -26.44 10.59 -21.06
C THR A 23 -25.33 9.58 -21.42
N GLY A 24 -24.33 10.11 -22.08
CA GLY A 24 -23.12 9.37 -22.39
C GLY A 24 -21.93 10.31 -22.27
N CYS A 25 -21.58 10.73 -21.06
CA CYS A 25 -20.21 11.16 -20.77
C CYS A 25 -19.35 9.89 -20.84
N GLY A 26 -18.68 9.71 -21.99
CA GLY A 26 -17.73 8.64 -22.19
C GLY A 26 -16.51 8.83 -21.32
N THR A 27 -16.40 8.07 -20.26
CA THR A 27 -15.13 7.67 -19.70
C THR A 27 -14.55 6.66 -20.68
N ARG A 28 -13.35 6.90 -21.18
CA ARG A 28 -12.52 5.91 -21.85
C ARG A 28 -12.19 4.82 -20.83
N GLY A 29 -13.02 3.80 -20.78
CA GLY A 29 -12.76 2.59 -20.02
C GLY A 29 -11.98 1.63 -20.90
N GLY A 30 -10.76 1.28 -20.48
CA GLY A 30 -10.15 0.03 -20.91
C GLY A 30 -11.07 -1.14 -20.53
N ASN A 31 -11.10 -2.21 -21.33
CA ASN A 31 -11.79 -3.46 -21.04
C ASN A 31 -11.12 -4.21 -19.86
N GLY A 32 -11.13 -3.67 -18.65
CA GLY A 32 -10.84 -4.39 -17.43
C GLY A 32 -12.14 -5.01 -16.92
N GLU A 33 -12.14 -6.29 -16.56
CA GLU A 33 -13.21 -6.88 -15.76
C GLU A 33 -13.40 -6.05 -14.50
N LYS A 34 -14.66 -5.67 -14.20
CA LYS A 34 -14.97 -4.95 -12.96
C LYS A 34 -14.69 -5.86 -11.77
N THR A 35 -13.89 -5.39 -10.85
CA THR A 35 -13.62 -6.07 -9.59
C THR A 35 -14.80 -5.96 -8.61
N LEU A 36 -14.80 -6.74 -7.54
CA LEU A 36 -15.81 -6.57 -6.47
C LEU A 36 -15.73 -5.18 -5.83
N LEU A 37 -14.54 -4.56 -5.79
CA LEU A 37 -14.37 -3.20 -5.25
C LEU A 37 -15.10 -2.14 -6.08
N ASP A 38 -15.33 -2.38 -7.38
CA ASP A 38 -16.05 -1.48 -8.28
C ASP A 38 -17.57 -1.61 -8.16
N GLN A 39 -18.07 -2.56 -7.37
CA GLN A 39 -19.50 -2.79 -7.19
C GLN A 39 -20.08 -1.92 -6.08
N GLU A 40 -21.38 -1.64 -6.20
CA GLU A 40 -22.12 -0.99 -5.12
C GLU A 40 -22.03 -1.80 -3.82
N PRO A 41 -21.84 -1.16 -2.65
CA PRO A 41 -21.62 -1.87 -1.39
C PRO A 41 -22.66 -2.94 -1.07
N ALA A 42 -23.96 -2.64 -1.28
CA ALA A 42 -25.03 -3.59 -1.04
C ALA A 42 -25.00 -4.83 -1.97
N VAL A 43 -24.36 -4.72 -3.15
CA VAL A 43 -24.17 -5.84 -4.07
C VAL A 43 -22.94 -6.65 -3.67
N ARG A 44 -21.84 -5.97 -3.41
CA ARG A 44 -20.56 -6.57 -2.97
C ARG A 44 -20.70 -7.35 -1.67
N SER A 45 -21.52 -6.84 -0.73
CA SER A 45 -21.76 -7.45 0.57
C SER A 45 -22.84 -8.53 0.59
N GLY A 46 -23.46 -8.84 -0.57
CA GLY A 46 -24.52 -9.84 -0.69
C GLY A 46 -24.01 -11.28 -0.64
N VAL A 47 -23.20 -11.63 0.37
CA VAL A 47 -22.54 -12.95 0.54
C VAL A 47 -23.33 -13.95 1.37
N SER A 48 -24.50 -13.59 1.89
CA SER A 48 -25.38 -14.44 2.68
C SER A 48 -26.79 -13.84 2.76
N SER A 49 -27.82 -14.67 2.76
CA SER A 49 -29.21 -14.24 2.99
C SER A 49 -29.51 -13.95 4.48
N GLU A 50 -28.61 -14.38 5.39
CA GLU A 50 -28.73 -14.16 6.83
C GLU A 50 -28.11 -12.80 7.26
N LEU A 51 -27.49 -12.03 6.35
CA LEU A 51 -26.84 -10.74 6.60
C LEU A 51 -27.56 -9.60 5.89
N THR A 52 -27.74 -8.50 6.63
CA THR A 52 -28.32 -7.26 6.10
C THR A 52 -27.24 -6.18 6.10
N TYR A 53 -26.87 -5.67 4.92
CA TYR A 53 -25.94 -4.54 4.79
C TYR A 53 -26.44 -3.34 5.62
N ASP A 54 -25.54 -2.72 6.36
CA ASP A 54 -25.81 -1.53 7.17
C ASP A 54 -25.11 -0.30 6.58
N HIS A 55 -23.78 -0.28 6.59
CA HIS A 55 -22.96 0.80 6.05
C HIS A 55 -21.58 0.30 5.65
N SER A 56 -20.84 1.12 4.91
CA SER A 56 -19.42 0.86 4.60
C SER A 56 -18.52 1.74 5.43
N LEU A 57 -17.29 1.28 5.68
CA LEU A 57 -16.23 2.10 6.24
C LEU A 57 -15.92 3.24 5.26
N ASP A 58 -15.91 4.46 5.76
CA ASP A 58 -15.49 5.62 4.97
C ASP A 58 -13.97 5.62 4.81
N LEU A 59 -13.53 5.51 3.56
CA LEU A 59 -12.12 5.51 3.15
C LEU A 59 -11.84 6.76 2.32
N GLY A 60 -10.85 7.53 2.76
CA GLY A 60 -10.45 8.76 2.09
C GLY A 60 -9.42 8.55 0.98
N TYR A 61 -8.63 7.47 1.05
CA TYR A 61 -7.42 7.30 0.26
C TYR A 61 -7.19 5.89 -0.26
N ALA A 62 -7.44 4.88 0.57
CA ALA A 62 -7.19 3.48 0.19
C ALA A 62 -8.13 3.03 -0.93
N THR A 63 -7.56 2.32 -1.91
CA THR A 63 -8.27 1.86 -3.11
C THR A 63 -8.24 0.35 -3.28
N ARG A 64 -7.49 -0.36 -2.43
CA ARG A 64 -7.25 -1.80 -2.56
C ARG A 64 -8.05 -2.64 -1.57
N TYR A 65 -8.94 -2.03 -0.79
CA TYR A 65 -9.89 -2.74 0.06
C TYR A 65 -11.17 -1.93 0.26
N ALA A 66 -12.21 -2.62 0.72
CA ALA A 66 -13.44 -2.03 1.22
C ALA A 66 -13.90 -2.83 2.44
N VAL A 67 -14.67 -2.19 3.33
CA VAL A 67 -15.27 -2.84 4.50
C VAL A 67 -16.75 -2.50 4.55
N ASP A 68 -17.59 -3.54 4.57
CA ASP A 68 -19.05 -3.43 4.64
C ASP A 68 -19.54 -4.05 5.96
N PHE A 69 -20.26 -3.28 6.77
CA PHE A 69 -20.80 -3.72 8.05
C PHE A 69 -22.22 -4.24 7.91
N PHE A 70 -22.61 -5.16 8.83
CA PHE A 70 -23.93 -5.77 8.84
C PHE A 70 -24.70 -5.45 10.13
N GLN A 71 -26.02 -5.38 10.01
CA GLN A 71 -26.92 -5.12 11.16
C GLN A 71 -26.86 -6.23 12.22
N GLU A 72 -26.60 -7.45 11.80
CA GLU A 72 -26.45 -8.64 12.65
C GLU A 72 -25.10 -8.69 13.38
N GLY A 73 -24.19 -7.79 13.07
CA GLY A 73 -22.81 -7.72 13.56
C GLY A 73 -21.81 -8.30 12.56
N GLY A 74 -20.52 -8.06 12.86
CA GLY A 74 -19.44 -8.40 11.95
C GLY A 74 -19.32 -7.46 10.74
N CYS A 75 -18.30 -7.68 9.93
CA CYS A 75 -18.10 -6.94 8.68
C CYS A 75 -17.41 -7.80 7.63
N LEU A 76 -17.58 -7.44 6.37
CA LEU A 76 -16.94 -8.06 5.23
C LEU A 76 -15.82 -7.15 4.72
N VAL A 77 -14.59 -7.66 4.71
CA VAL A 77 -13.45 -7.01 4.05
C VAL A 77 -13.28 -7.62 2.67
N THR A 78 -13.40 -6.80 1.63
CA THR A 78 -13.10 -7.18 0.25
C THR A 78 -11.77 -6.56 -0.14
N VAL A 79 -10.85 -7.31 -0.76
CA VAL A 79 -9.53 -6.82 -1.19
C VAL A 79 -9.35 -6.91 -2.70
N ALA A 80 -8.28 -6.32 -3.21
CA ALA A 80 -8.07 -6.04 -4.65
C ALA A 80 -8.09 -7.24 -5.61
N ASP A 81 -7.92 -8.47 -5.13
CA ASP A 81 -8.03 -9.70 -5.94
C ASP A 81 -9.37 -10.42 -5.75
N ASP A 82 -10.39 -9.67 -5.33
CA ASP A 82 -11.76 -10.14 -5.09
C ASP A 82 -11.90 -11.16 -3.93
N ARG A 83 -10.86 -11.37 -3.13
CA ARG A 83 -10.98 -12.15 -1.89
C ARG A 83 -11.83 -11.40 -0.88
N GLN A 84 -12.65 -12.16 -0.18
CA GLN A 84 -13.55 -11.65 0.84
C GLN A 84 -13.33 -12.35 2.18
N TYR A 85 -13.34 -11.56 3.24
CA TYR A 85 -13.08 -11.99 4.60
C TYR A 85 -14.20 -11.50 5.51
N TYR A 86 -14.97 -12.43 6.07
CA TYR A 86 -15.99 -12.09 7.07
C TYR A 86 -15.35 -12.03 8.45
N LEU A 87 -15.19 -10.83 8.99
CA LEU A 87 -14.68 -10.60 10.34
C LEU A 87 -15.84 -10.72 11.33
N ALA A 88 -15.84 -11.78 12.13
CA ALA A 88 -16.88 -12.05 13.11
C ALA A 88 -16.31 -11.87 14.53
N GLY A 89 -16.88 -10.95 15.31
CA GLY A 89 -16.58 -10.80 16.73
C GLY A 89 -17.02 -12.03 17.54
N LYS A 90 -16.67 -12.06 18.82
CA LYS A 90 -16.95 -13.22 19.68
C LYS A 90 -18.45 -13.57 19.76
N ALA A 91 -19.30 -12.54 19.76
CA ALA A 91 -20.76 -12.70 19.89
C ALA A 91 -21.48 -12.69 18.54
N ASP A 92 -20.80 -12.33 17.46
CA ASP A 92 -21.41 -12.19 16.14
C ASP A 92 -21.73 -13.57 15.53
N PRO A 93 -22.88 -13.71 14.87
CA PRO A 93 -23.21 -14.93 14.16
C PRO A 93 -22.27 -15.12 12.97
N VAL A 94 -21.98 -16.37 12.65
CA VAL A 94 -21.44 -16.73 11.32
C VAL A 94 -22.60 -17.31 10.53
N PRO A 95 -22.97 -16.71 9.39
CA PRO A 95 -24.04 -17.22 8.55
C PRO A 95 -23.79 -18.66 8.14
N LYS A 96 -24.88 -19.44 8.04
CA LYS A 96 -24.78 -20.84 7.61
C LYS A 96 -24.74 -20.99 6.10
N ASP A 97 -25.21 -19.98 5.40
CA ASP A 97 -25.29 -19.87 3.94
C ASP A 97 -24.27 -18.86 3.39
N LEU A 98 -23.16 -18.67 4.11
CA LEU A 98 -22.09 -17.79 3.64
C LEU A 98 -21.52 -18.33 2.32
N ASP A 99 -21.43 -17.47 1.30
CA ASP A 99 -20.94 -17.84 -0.01
C ASP A 99 -19.49 -18.37 0.04
N GLU A 100 -19.20 -19.38 -0.77
CA GLU A 100 -17.85 -19.78 -1.08
C GLU A 100 -17.27 -18.81 -2.16
N PRO A 101 -16.04 -18.27 -2.03
CA PRO A 101 -14.99 -18.64 -1.06
C PRO A 101 -14.75 -17.61 0.07
N VAL A 102 -15.79 -17.09 0.73
CA VAL A 102 -15.62 -16.12 1.82
C VAL A 102 -14.90 -16.77 3.02
N THR A 103 -13.76 -16.22 3.42
CA THR A 103 -12.98 -16.71 4.55
C THR A 103 -13.46 -16.09 5.85
N VAL A 104 -13.81 -16.91 6.86
CA VAL A 104 -14.23 -16.42 8.18
C VAL A 104 -13.01 -16.20 9.07
N ILE A 105 -12.91 -14.99 9.65
CA ILE A 105 -11.87 -14.63 10.62
C ILE A 105 -12.55 -14.23 11.94
N ARG A 106 -12.20 -14.89 13.03
CA ARG A 106 -12.67 -14.51 14.38
C ARG A 106 -11.84 -13.39 14.96
N VAL A 107 -12.49 -12.28 15.32
CA VAL A 107 -11.83 -11.09 15.87
C VAL A 107 -12.29 -10.82 17.33
N PRO A 108 -11.45 -10.21 18.18
CA PRO A 108 -10.05 -9.91 17.89
C PRO A 108 -9.20 -11.18 17.79
N ILE A 109 -8.23 -11.17 16.87
CA ILE A 109 -7.24 -12.25 16.75
C ILE A 109 -6.41 -12.32 18.04
N LYS A 110 -5.78 -13.47 18.30
CA LYS A 110 -5.04 -13.68 19.54
C LYS A 110 -3.62 -14.15 19.35
N LYS A 111 -3.36 -14.84 18.26
CA LYS A 111 -2.06 -15.46 17.97
C LYS A 111 -1.79 -15.42 16.47
N GLY A 112 -1.76 -14.22 15.91
CA GLY A 112 -1.47 -14.01 14.49
C GLY A 112 -0.05 -14.41 14.11
N TYR A 113 0.12 -14.88 12.88
CA TYR A 113 1.40 -15.00 12.18
C TYR A 113 1.49 -13.89 11.13
N LEU A 114 2.52 -13.05 11.23
CA LEU A 114 2.73 -11.93 10.34
C LEU A 114 3.94 -12.14 9.43
N SER A 115 3.74 -11.98 8.11
CA SER A 115 4.82 -12.08 7.13
C SER A 115 5.32 -10.75 6.58
N GLY A 116 4.48 -9.73 6.54
CA GLY A 116 4.82 -8.40 6.02
C GLY A 116 5.57 -7.54 7.03
N SER A 117 6.81 -7.12 6.72
CA SER A 117 7.58 -6.28 7.64
C SER A 117 6.96 -4.90 7.84
N GLY A 118 6.45 -4.26 6.77
CA GLY A 118 5.75 -2.98 6.87
C GLY A 118 4.41 -3.05 7.60
N SER A 119 3.76 -4.22 7.58
CA SER A 119 2.48 -4.41 8.28
C SER A 119 2.64 -4.55 9.80
N MET A 120 3.86 -4.80 10.29
CA MET A 120 4.15 -4.81 11.73
C MET A 120 3.85 -3.46 12.37
N ASP A 121 4.16 -2.38 11.67
CA ASP A 121 3.95 -1.02 12.18
C ASP A 121 2.47 -0.68 12.41
N TYR A 122 1.54 -1.28 11.67
CA TYR A 122 0.12 -1.14 11.99
C TYR A 122 -0.22 -1.73 13.35
N PHE A 123 0.35 -2.89 13.70
CA PHE A 123 0.16 -3.51 15.00
C PHE A 123 0.76 -2.67 16.13
N VAL A 124 1.95 -2.11 15.91
CA VAL A 124 2.60 -1.21 16.87
C VAL A 124 1.75 0.06 17.04
N ALA A 125 1.39 0.73 15.95
CA ALA A 125 0.69 2.00 15.98
C ALA A 125 -0.72 1.91 16.58
N CYS A 126 -1.43 0.79 16.40
CA CYS A 126 -2.75 0.59 17.03
C CYS A 126 -2.69 -0.10 18.39
N ASN A 127 -1.51 -0.26 19.02
CA ASN A 127 -1.31 -1.01 20.26
C ASN A 127 -1.81 -2.48 20.21
N GLY A 128 -1.70 -3.09 19.04
CA GLY A 128 -2.19 -4.44 18.76
C GLY A 128 -1.09 -5.52 18.71
N LEU A 129 0.17 -5.20 19.06
CA LEU A 129 1.29 -6.13 18.98
C LEU A 129 1.08 -7.40 19.83
N ASP A 130 0.32 -7.30 20.95
CA ASP A 130 -0.10 -8.41 21.81
C ASP A 130 -0.99 -9.44 21.09
N ARG A 131 -1.48 -9.14 19.91
CA ARG A 131 -2.28 -10.02 19.04
C ARG A 131 -1.45 -10.92 18.15
N LEU A 132 -0.18 -10.60 17.99
CA LEU A 132 0.77 -11.44 17.25
C LEU A 132 1.49 -12.40 18.21
N LYS A 133 1.74 -13.60 17.72
CA LYS A 133 2.60 -14.60 18.41
C LYS A 133 3.70 -15.10 17.50
N PHE A 134 3.57 -14.94 16.19
CA PHE A 134 4.49 -15.51 15.22
C PHE A 134 4.88 -14.48 14.17
N SER A 135 6.16 -14.49 13.80
CA SER A 135 6.76 -13.63 12.80
C SER A 135 7.43 -14.46 11.72
N ALA A 136 7.34 -14.02 10.47
CA ALA A 136 8.14 -14.58 9.36
C ALA A 136 9.54 -14.00 9.29
N GLN A 137 9.87 -13.04 10.15
CA GLN A 137 11.18 -12.38 10.23
C GLN A 137 11.84 -12.69 11.56
N GLN A 138 13.16 -12.88 11.55
CA GLN A 138 13.96 -13.07 12.76
C GLN A 138 14.18 -11.72 13.48
N GLU A 139 14.55 -11.77 14.76
CA GLU A 139 14.84 -10.59 15.58
C GLU A 139 15.82 -9.62 14.89
N SER A 140 16.91 -10.12 14.34
CA SER A 140 17.94 -9.31 13.66
C SER A 140 17.47 -8.63 12.37
N GLY A 141 16.28 -8.95 11.87
CA GLY A 141 15.70 -8.33 10.70
C GLY A 141 14.71 -7.20 11.05
N TRP A 142 14.41 -6.99 12.34
CA TRP A 142 13.53 -5.91 12.77
C TRP A 142 14.33 -4.65 13.10
N ASN A 143 13.97 -3.56 12.43
CA ASN A 143 14.40 -2.20 12.75
C ASN A 143 13.30 -1.44 13.54
N LEU A 144 12.14 -2.07 13.78
CA LEU A 144 11.10 -1.63 14.70
C LEU A 144 11.45 -2.10 16.11
N PRO A 145 11.80 -1.20 17.05
CA PRO A 145 12.27 -1.58 18.39
C PRO A 145 11.26 -2.46 19.14
N GLU A 146 9.97 -2.16 19.04
CA GLU A 146 8.90 -2.88 19.72
C GLU A 146 8.79 -4.34 19.24
N ALA A 147 8.99 -4.57 17.94
CA ALA A 147 8.99 -5.93 17.38
C ALA A 147 10.25 -6.71 17.75
N ALA A 148 11.42 -6.05 17.76
CA ALA A 148 12.67 -6.64 18.18
C ALA A 148 12.63 -7.02 19.68
N GLU A 149 12.14 -6.13 20.55
CA GLU A 149 11.96 -6.35 21.99
C GLU A 149 10.98 -7.52 22.25
N ALA A 150 9.82 -7.53 21.58
CA ALA A 150 8.87 -8.64 21.72
C ALA A 150 9.46 -9.99 21.32
N MET A 151 10.36 -10.02 20.32
CA MET A 151 11.07 -11.25 19.96
C MET A 151 12.14 -11.63 21.00
N HIS A 152 12.90 -10.66 21.49
CA HIS A 152 13.89 -10.85 22.54
C HIS A 152 13.28 -11.45 23.80
N ASP A 153 12.12 -10.96 24.20
CA ASP A 153 11.40 -11.41 25.39
C ASP A 153 10.64 -12.74 25.17
N GLY A 154 10.57 -13.24 23.94
CA GLY A 154 9.86 -14.46 23.58
C GLY A 154 8.35 -14.32 23.47
N ASP A 155 7.84 -13.10 23.45
CA ASP A 155 6.43 -12.81 23.23
C ASP A 155 6.08 -13.01 21.75
N LEU A 156 6.98 -12.68 20.83
CA LEU A 156 6.90 -12.91 19.40
C LEU A 156 7.96 -13.95 18.98
N LEU A 157 7.56 -14.98 18.22
CA LEU A 157 8.43 -16.09 17.86
C LEU A 157 8.64 -16.16 16.34
N PHE A 158 9.87 -16.41 15.90
CA PHE A 158 10.12 -16.74 14.50
C PHE A 158 9.50 -18.08 14.15
N ALA A 159 8.58 -18.10 13.17
CA ALA A 159 7.87 -19.30 12.73
C ALA A 159 8.09 -19.59 11.23
N GLY A 160 9.31 -19.36 10.75
CA GLY A 160 9.68 -19.58 9.36
C GLY A 160 9.30 -18.43 8.43
N LYS A 161 9.94 -18.38 7.25
CA LYS A 161 9.68 -17.34 6.23
C LYS A 161 8.29 -17.52 5.62
N TYR A 162 7.73 -16.45 5.01
CA TYR A 162 6.42 -16.47 4.34
C TYR A 162 6.26 -17.64 3.35
N SER A 163 7.32 -17.98 2.60
CA SER A 163 7.32 -19.07 1.60
C SER A 163 7.57 -20.47 2.19
N ALA A 164 7.97 -20.55 3.46
CA ALA A 164 8.27 -21.80 4.17
C ALA A 164 7.99 -21.64 5.68
N PRO A 165 6.72 -21.42 6.08
CA PRO A 165 6.35 -21.30 7.48
C PRO A 165 6.50 -22.65 8.21
N ASP A 166 6.82 -22.59 9.50
CA ASP A 166 6.84 -23.76 10.36
C ASP A 166 5.41 -24.18 10.75
N MET A 167 4.84 -25.05 9.93
CA MET A 167 3.46 -25.51 10.07
C MET A 167 3.19 -26.21 11.40
N GLU A 168 4.20 -26.89 11.98
CA GLU A 168 4.06 -27.58 13.25
C GLU A 168 3.99 -26.56 14.40
N LEU A 169 4.90 -25.58 14.39
CA LEU A 169 4.91 -24.50 15.38
C LEU A 169 3.62 -23.68 15.33
N LEU A 170 3.17 -23.28 14.13
CA LEU A 170 1.93 -22.51 13.96
C LEU A 170 0.70 -23.29 14.46
N LYS A 171 0.60 -24.58 14.14
CA LYS A 171 -0.53 -25.43 14.54
C LYS A 171 -0.51 -25.70 16.06
N THR A 172 0.62 -26.11 16.63
CA THR A 172 0.75 -26.42 18.07
C THR A 172 0.61 -25.16 18.91
N GLY A 173 1.10 -24.02 18.41
CA GLY A 173 0.96 -22.72 19.05
C GLY A 173 -0.45 -22.12 18.92
N LYS A 174 -1.35 -22.76 18.14
CA LYS A 174 -2.74 -22.32 17.89
C LYS A 174 -2.80 -20.95 17.20
N CYS A 175 -2.03 -20.81 16.12
CA CYS A 175 -2.15 -19.66 15.22
C CYS A 175 -3.60 -19.56 14.75
N ASP A 176 -4.20 -18.37 14.84
CA ASP A 176 -5.59 -18.14 14.49
C ASP A 176 -5.81 -17.28 13.26
N LEU A 177 -4.72 -16.66 12.74
CA LEU A 177 -4.69 -15.97 11.46
C LEU A 177 -3.28 -15.88 10.90
N ALA A 178 -3.09 -16.20 9.64
CA ALA A 178 -1.85 -15.90 8.91
C ALA A 178 -2.06 -14.66 8.04
N ILE A 179 -1.36 -13.57 8.37
CA ILE A 179 -1.38 -12.31 7.61
C ILE A 179 -0.19 -12.31 6.68
N GLN A 180 -0.45 -12.35 5.39
CA GLN A 180 0.53 -12.45 4.32
C GLN A 180 0.51 -11.18 3.47
N ASN A 181 1.66 -10.80 2.90
CA ASN A 181 1.69 -9.79 1.84
C ASN A 181 1.51 -10.44 0.46
N THR A 182 1.41 -9.63 -0.59
CA THR A 182 1.19 -10.09 -1.97
C THR A 182 2.27 -11.04 -2.52
N MET A 183 3.46 -11.10 -1.90
CA MET A 183 4.51 -12.06 -2.28
C MET A 183 4.07 -13.52 -2.12
N ILE A 184 3.08 -13.78 -1.25
CA ILE A 184 2.54 -15.14 -1.07
C ILE A 184 1.85 -15.67 -2.32
N LEU A 185 1.37 -14.78 -3.21
CA LEU A 185 0.74 -15.16 -4.48
C LEU A 185 1.69 -15.91 -5.42
N HIS A 186 3.02 -15.75 -5.22
CA HIS A 186 4.03 -16.56 -5.92
C HIS A 186 4.24 -17.95 -5.27
N SER A 187 3.54 -18.24 -4.17
CA SER A 187 3.65 -19.49 -3.43
C SER A 187 2.29 -20.04 -2.99
N PRO A 188 1.33 -20.25 -3.90
CA PRO A 188 -0.06 -20.60 -3.57
C PRO A 188 -0.17 -21.88 -2.75
N ALA A 189 0.72 -22.85 -2.94
CA ALA A 189 0.78 -24.06 -2.13
C ALA A 189 1.00 -23.81 -0.62
N VAL A 190 1.51 -22.65 -0.23
CA VAL A 190 1.66 -22.27 1.19
C VAL A 190 0.31 -21.86 1.75
N ILE A 191 -0.49 -21.12 0.98
CA ILE A 191 -1.86 -20.74 1.35
C ILE A 191 -2.67 -22.01 1.61
N GLU A 192 -2.70 -22.94 0.63
CA GLU A 192 -3.41 -24.22 0.75
C GLU A 192 -3.00 -25.04 1.97
N LYS A 193 -1.70 -25.03 2.32
CA LYS A 193 -1.19 -25.74 3.49
C LYS A 193 -1.66 -25.10 4.80
N LEU A 194 -1.64 -23.77 4.91
CA LEU A 194 -2.11 -23.03 6.09
C LEU A 194 -3.61 -23.27 6.30
N GLU A 195 -4.41 -23.10 5.26
CA GLU A 195 -5.86 -23.33 5.29
C GLU A 195 -6.19 -24.82 5.56
N GLY A 196 -5.43 -25.74 4.98
CA GLY A 196 -5.57 -27.18 5.19
C GLY A 196 -5.31 -27.64 6.63
N VAL A 197 -4.60 -26.85 7.46
CA VAL A 197 -4.45 -27.09 8.91
C VAL A 197 -5.40 -26.24 9.76
N GLY A 198 -6.32 -25.51 9.12
CA GLY A 198 -7.34 -24.69 9.77
C GLY A 198 -6.88 -23.30 10.17
N ILE A 199 -5.82 -22.78 9.58
CA ILE A 199 -5.34 -21.41 9.79
C ILE A 199 -5.80 -20.56 8.60
N PRO A 200 -6.77 -19.64 8.78
CA PRO A 200 -7.19 -18.74 7.72
C PRO A 200 -6.04 -17.83 7.28
N VAL A 201 -6.02 -17.47 5.99
CA VAL A 201 -4.99 -16.61 5.41
C VAL A 201 -5.63 -15.31 4.93
N PHE A 202 -5.16 -14.19 5.48
CA PHE A 202 -5.49 -12.84 5.02
C PHE A 202 -4.34 -12.31 4.15
N ILE A 203 -4.65 -11.75 2.98
CA ILE A 203 -3.64 -11.15 2.09
C ILE A 203 -3.77 -9.63 2.14
N ASP A 204 -2.69 -8.99 2.57
CA ASP A 204 -2.54 -7.55 2.67
C ASP A 204 -2.07 -6.96 1.33
N TYR A 205 -2.83 -6.04 0.78
CA TYR A 205 -2.54 -5.32 -0.46
C TYR A 205 -2.04 -3.89 -0.24
N ALA A 206 -1.74 -3.49 0.99
CA ALA A 206 -1.27 -2.14 1.32
C ALA A 206 -0.05 -1.72 0.50
N SER A 207 0.85 -2.67 0.16
CA SER A 207 2.03 -2.40 -0.66
C SER A 207 1.72 -1.99 -2.10
N LEU A 208 0.51 -2.21 -2.59
CA LEU A 208 0.06 -1.84 -3.93
C LEU A 208 -0.76 -0.54 -3.96
N GLU A 209 -0.97 0.12 -2.81
CA GLU A 209 -1.52 1.46 -2.80
C GLU A 209 -0.52 2.46 -3.39
N THR A 210 -1.02 3.37 -4.20
CA THR A 210 -0.20 4.33 -4.96
C THR A 210 0.06 5.63 -4.21
N THR A 211 -0.62 5.84 -3.08
CA THR A 211 -0.43 7.00 -2.21
C THR A 211 0.00 6.59 -0.82
N PRO A 212 0.83 7.40 -0.14
CA PRO A 212 1.24 7.11 1.24
C PRO A 212 0.04 7.10 2.19
N GLU A 213 -0.93 8.00 2.01
CA GLU A 213 -2.14 8.04 2.81
C GLU A 213 -2.97 6.75 2.64
N GLY A 214 -3.12 6.26 1.40
CA GLY A 214 -3.83 4.99 1.14
C GLY A 214 -3.15 3.81 1.82
N ARG A 215 -1.81 3.74 1.80
CA ARG A 215 -1.05 2.70 2.52
C ARG A 215 -1.29 2.77 4.02
N MET A 216 -1.23 3.96 4.63
CA MET A 216 -1.45 4.12 6.07
C MET A 216 -2.90 3.83 6.46
N GLU A 217 -3.87 4.09 5.59
CA GLU A 217 -5.29 3.86 5.89
C GLU A 217 -5.63 2.39 6.11
N TRP A 218 -4.78 1.46 5.65
CA TRP A 218 -4.89 0.03 5.96
C TRP A 218 -4.88 -0.28 7.46
N ILE A 219 -4.33 0.60 8.30
CA ILE A 219 -4.38 0.45 9.76
C ILE A 219 -5.82 0.26 10.28
N LYS A 220 -6.83 0.79 9.57
CA LYS A 220 -8.24 0.60 9.93
C LYS A 220 -8.66 -0.88 9.91
N VAL A 221 -8.19 -1.65 8.92
CA VAL A 221 -8.41 -3.11 8.86
C VAL A 221 -7.72 -3.81 10.03
N TYR A 222 -6.49 -3.39 10.35
CA TYR A 222 -5.74 -3.94 11.49
C TYR A 222 -6.40 -3.58 12.82
N GLY A 223 -7.01 -2.40 12.93
CA GLY A 223 -7.86 -2.01 14.05
C GLY A 223 -9.00 -3.00 14.25
N LEU A 224 -9.75 -3.33 13.19
CA LEU A 224 -10.85 -4.31 13.22
C LEU A 224 -10.35 -5.71 13.62
N MET A 225 -9.20 -6.16 13.05
CA MET A 225 -8.63 -7.47 13.36
C MET A 225 -8.17 -7.60 14.82
N THR A 226 -7.71 -6.50 15.42
CA THR A 226 -7.13 -6.48 16.76
C THR A 226 -8.11 -6.04 17.85
N GLY A 227 -9.28 -5.49 17.47
CA GLY A 227 -10.23 -4.83 18.38
C GLY A 227 -9.68 -3.51 18.93
N ARG A 228 -8.92 -2.77 18.11
CA ARG A 228 -8.23 -1.51 18.41
C ARG A 228 -8.62 -0.41 17.41
N GLU A 229 -9.89 -0.35 17.02
CA GLU A 229 -10.39 0.56 15.99
C GLU A 229 -10.16 2.03 16.35
N LYS A 230 -10.29 2.38 17.63
CA LYS A 230 -10.09 3.76 18.10
C LYS A 230 -8.63 4.18 18.05
N GLU A 231 -7.72 3.29 18.44
CA GLU A 231 -6.29 3.50 18.40
C GLU A 231 -5.82 3.61 16.93
N ALA A 232 -6.34 2.76 16.07
CA ALA A 232 -6.07 2.77 14.65
C ALA A 232 -6.53 4.09 13.99
N ASP A 233 -7.75 4.54 14.27
CA ASP A 233 -8.29 5.80 13.76
C ASP A 233 -7.47 7.01 14.28
N LEU A 234 -7.08 7.00 15.54
CA LEU A 234 -6.25 8.05 16.12
C LEU A 234 -4.88 8.12 15.45
N ALA A 235 -4.21 6.98 15.28
CA ALA A 235 -2.90 6.90 14.63
C ALA A 235 -2.98 7.37 13.17
N PHE A 236 -4.00 6.94 12.42
CA PHE A 236 -4.22 7.38 11.05
C PHE A 236 -4.40 8.90 10.97
N ARG A 237 -5.30 9.49 11.77
CA ARG A 237 -5.56 10.94 11.76
C ARG A 237 -4.35 11.78 12.15
N GLN A 238 -3.49 11.29 13.03
CA GLN A 238 -2.25 11.98 13.38
C GLN A 238 -1.35 12.13 12.15
N GLN A 239 -1.17 11.08 11.38
CA GLN A 239 -0.38 11.11 10.16
C GLN A 239 -1.06 11.92 9.05
N GLU A 240 -2.36 11.75 8.85
CA GLU A 240 -3.14 12.53 7.90
C GLU A 240 -2.98 14.04 8.11
N ASN A 241 -2.97 14.50 9.37
CA ASN A 241 -2.76 15.90 9.70
C ASN A 241 -1.38 16.42 9.24
N GLU A 242 -0.33 15.58 9.29
CA GLU A 242 1.00 15.98 8.79
C GLU A 242 0.98 16.17 7.27
N PHE A 243 0.33 15.28 6.52
CA PHE A 243 0.14 15.47 5.07
C PHE A 243 -0.66 16.73 4.74
N GLN A 244 -1.72 17.01 5.46
CA GLN A 244 -2.53 18.22 5.24
C GLN A 244 -1.74 19.50 5.52
N LYS A 245 -0.84 19.52 6.51
CA LYS A 245 0.07 20.65 6.75
C LYS A 245 1.02 20.81 5.57
N LEU A 246 1.69 19.75 5.14
CA LEU A 246 2.63 19.78 4.02
C LEU A 246 1.96 20.22 2.71
N LYS A 247 0.77 19.71 2.40
CA LYS A 247 -0.01 20.15 1.23
C LYS A 247 -0.27 21.66 1.23
N LYS A 248 -0.51 22.27 2.41
CA LYS A 248 -0.68 23.73 2.52
C LYS A 248 0.64 24.48 2.35
N GLU A 249 1.74 23.97 2.92
CA GLU A 249 3.08 24.58 2.83
C GLU A 249 3.61 24.56 1.38
N THR A 250 3.22 23.54 0.59
CA THR A 250 3.68 23.38 -0.81
C THR A 250 2.71 23.95 -1.85
N ALA A 251 1.47 24.31 -1.48
CA ALA A 251 0.41 24.73 -2.40
C ALA A 251 0.73 25.97 -3.25
N ASP A 252 1.54 26.89 -2.74
CA ASP A 252 1.86 28.16 -3.40
C ASP A 252 3.14 28.08 -4.27
N ARG A 253 3.75 26.89 -4.42
CA ARG A 253 4.95 26.75 -5.27
C ARG A 253 4.57 26.79 -6.76
N PRO A 254 5.26 27.57 -7.60
CA PRO A 254 5.04 27.60 -9.02
C PRO A 254 5.32 26.22 -9.65
N SER A 255 4.40 25.72 -10.47
CA SER A 255 4.65 24.54 -11.29
C SER A 255 5.78 24.86 -12.29
N GLY A 256 6.92 24.16 -12.19
CA GLY A 256 8.06 24.31 -13.08
C GLY A 256 9.38 24.70 -12.42
N ASP A 257 9.35 25.18 -11.17
CA ASP A 257 10.57 25.49 -10.39
C ASP A 257 10.82 24.46 -9.27
N ALA A 258 10.11 23.30 -9.30
CA ALA A 258 10.28 22.26 -8.31
C ALA A 258 11.65 21.60 -8.45
N PRO A 259 12.44 21.43 -7.36
CA PRO A 259 13.70 20.70 -7.42
C PRO A 259 13.50 19.27 -7.86
N THR A 260 14.40 18.79 -8.71
CA THR A 260 14.34 17.43 -9.23
C THR A 260 14.98 16.42 -8.30
N VAL A 261 14.34 15.25 -8.14
CA VAL A 261 14.79 14.19 -7.24
C VAL A 261 14.86 12.85 -7.99
N ALA A 262 15.98 12.15 -7.85
CA ALA A 262 16.13 10.76 -8.23
C ALA A 262 16.17 9.89 -6.97
N PHE A 263 15.24 8.93 -6.87
CA PHE A 263 15.17 7.93 -5.80
C PHE A 263 15.49 6.55 -6.39
N PHE A 264 16.59 5.93 -5.96
CA PHE A 264 17.14 4.73 -6.62
C PHE A 264 18.05 3.90 -5.71
N ASN A 265 18.36 2.69 -6.17
CA ASN A 265 19.52 1.92 -5.68
C ASN A 265 20.27 1.28 -6.85
N VAL A 266 21.57 1.06 -6.67
CA VAL A 266 22.39 0.30 -7.62
C VAL A 266 22.40 -1.16 -7.18
N ASN A 267 22.07 -2.06 -8.10
CA ASN A 267 22.07 -3.49 -7.85
C ASN A 267 23.49 -4.07 -7.96
N SER A 268 23.76 -5.19 -7.33
CA SER A 268 25.06 -5.88 -7.32
C SER A 268 25.59 -6.24 -8.75
N ASN A 269 24.69 -6.31 -9.75
CA ASN A 269 25.04 -6.52 -11.16
C ASN A 269 25.31 -5.23 -11.92
N GLY A 270 25.32 -4.06 -11.27
CA GLY A 270 25.57 -2.76 -11.86
C GLY A 270 24.38 -2.11 -12.59
N THR A 271 23.19 -2.72 -12.54
CA THR A 271 21.96 -2.08 -13.00
C THR A 271 21.38 -1.18 -11.89
N VAL A 272 20.44 -0.31 -12.25
CA VAL A 272 19.80 0.62 -11.30
C VAL A 272 18.32 0.32 -11.19
N SER A 273 17.85 0.14 -9.96
CA SER A 273 16.43 0.05 -9.67
C SER A 273 15.89 1.44 -9.38
N VAL A 274 14.87 1.85 -10.13
CA VAL A 274 14.20 3.15 -10.04
C VAL A 274 12.71 2.94 -9.74
N ARG A 275 12.01 3.98 -9.28
CA ARG A 275 10.57 3.91 -9.02
C ARG A 275 9.79 4.16 -10.31
N LYS A 276 8.67 3.46 -10.47
CA LYS A 276 7.68 3.81 -11.50
C LYS A 276 6.94 5.09 -11.13
N GLY A 277 6.48 5.85 -12.12
CA GLY A 277 5.78 7.11 -11.89
C GLY A 277 4.52 7.00 -11.03
N SER A 278 3.90 5.81 -10.98
CA SER A 278 2.73 5.52 -10.12
C SER A 278 3.07 5.01 -8.71
N ASP A 279 4.36 4.93 -8.35
CA ASP A 279 4.78 4.44 -7.02
C ASP A 279 4.53 5.51 -5.94
N TYR A 280 4.17 5.05 -4.74
CA TYR A 280 3.87 5.93 -3.61
C TYR A 280 5.06 6.80 -3.16
N ILE A 281 6.32 6.37 -3.40
CA ILE A 281 7.52 7.19 -3.13
C ILE A 281 7.53 8.41 -4.06
N VAL A 282 7.12 8.26 -5.32
CA VAL A 282 6.99 9.38 -6.26
C VAL A 282 5.95 10.38 -5.73
N SER A 283 4.79 9.89 -5.30
CA SER A 283 3.77 10.74 -4.65
C SER A 283 4.31 11.46 -3.41
N MET A 284 5.17 10.81 -2.62
CA MET A 284 5.82 11.46 -1.46
C MET A 284 6.76 12.60 -1.86
N ILE A 285 7.56 12.39 -2.91
CA ILE A 285 8.45 13.42 -3.46
C ILE A 285 7.64 14.63 -3.93
N GLU A 286 6.54 14.39 -4.65
CA GLU A 286 5.65 15.44 -5.13
C GLU A 286 4.95 16.18 -3.98
N LEU A 287 4.44 15.45 -2.97
CA LEU A 287 3.87 16.03 -1.74
C LEU A 287 4.88 16.90 -0.98
N ALA A 288 6.15 16.52 -0.99
CA ALA A 288 7.23 17.32 -0.39
C ALA A 288 7.58 18.58 -1.19
N GLY A 289 7.05 18.72 -2.40
CA GLY A 289 7.29 19.85 -3.30
C GLY A 289 8.48 19.65 -4.25
N GLY A 290 8.93 18.41 -4.43
CA GLY A 290 9.92 18.02 -5.44
C GLY A 290 9.26 17.50 -6.72
N GLN A 291 10.09 17.20 -7.70
CA GLN A 291 9.69 16.54 -8.94
C GLN A 291 10.55 15.29 -9.15
N TYR A 292 9.91 14.13 -9.26
CA TYR A 292 10.61 12.91 -9.67
C TYR A 292 10.92 13.00 -11.17
N ASN A 293 12.18 12.82 -11.54
CA ASN A 293 12.61 13.09 -12.94
C ASN A 293 13.20 11.88 -13.66
N LEU A 294 13.09 10.69 -13.11
CA LEU A 294 13.55 9.49 -13.81
C LEU A 294 12.49 8.99 -14.80
N PRO A 295 12.93 8.39 -15.92
CA PRO A 295 12.02 7.92 -16.96
C PRO A 295 11.14 6.77 -16.40
N ASP A 296 9.89 6.79 -16.77
CA ASP A 296 9.00 5.64 -16.64
C ASP A 296 9.14 4.79 -17.91
N ALA A 297 10.04 3.80 -17.86
CA ALA A 297 10.34 2.93 -19.00
C ALA A 297 9.41 1.70 -19.05
N GLY A 298 8.53 1.53 -18.06
CA GLY A 298 7.63 0.39 -17.95
C GLY A 298 6.42 0.46 -18.86
N GLU A 299 5.92 -0.70 -19.29
CA GLU A 299 4.60 -0.78 -19.90
C GLU A 299 3.55 -0.30 -18.87
N GLU A 300 2.64 0.59 -19.28
CA GLU A 300 1.56 1.19 -18.47
C GLU A 300 0.68 0.15 -17.72
N ASN A 301 0.77 -1.11 -18.09
CA ASN A 301 -0.14 -2.18 -17.65
C ASN A 301 0.39 -3.07 -16.52
N ASP A 302 1.64 -2.92 -16.06
CA ASP A 302 2.13 -3.73 -14.92
C ASP A 302 1.93 -3.00 -13.59
N VAL A 303 0.69 -2.93 -13.15
CA VAL A 303 0.26 -2.32 -11.87
C VAL A 303 0.78 -3.07 -10.63
N ASN A 304 1.41 -4.23 -10.83
CA ASN A 304 1.90 -5.07 -9.73
C ASN A 304 3.37 -4.84 -9.39
N ARG A 305 4.06 -3.95 -10.11
CA ARG A 305 5.46 -3.60 -9.84
C ARG A 305 5.61 -2.12 -9.54
N SER A 306 6.18 -1.81 -8.40
CA SER A 306 6.49 -0.45 -7.96
C SER A 306 7.85 0.06 -8.47
N THR A 307 8.69 -0.83 -8.98
CA THR A 307 10.04 -0.53 -9.45
C THR A 307 10.30 -1.12 -10.83
N GLU A 308 11.23 -0.52 -11.53
CA GLU A 308 11.81 -1.08 -12.74
C GLU A 308 13.35 -1.03 -12.68
N THR A 309 13.98 -1.81 -13.53
CA THR A 309 15.44 -1.89 -13.60
C THR A 309 15.91 -1.34 -14.95
N ILE A 310 16.77 -0.33 -14.89
CA ILE A 310 17.39 0.30 -16.06
C ILE A 310 18.92 0.11 -16.04
N SER A 311 19.57 0.35 -17.17
CA SER A 311 21.03 0.33 -17.22
C SER A 311 21.62 1.54 -16.48
N MET A 312 22.85 1.42 -15.98
CA MET A 312 23.58 2.54 -15.38
C MET A 312 23.77 3.70 -16.37
N GLU A 313 23.91 3.41 -17.66
CA GLU A 313 24.06 4.44 -18.70
C GLU A 313 22.77 5.25 -18.91
N GLU A 314 21.59 4.57 -18.91
CA GLU A 314 20.28 5.23 -18.98
C GLU A 314 20.04 6.10 -17.76
N PHE A 315 20.31 5.56 -16.57
CA PHE A 315 20.20 6.30 -15.32
C PHE A 315 21.10 7.55 -15.33
N TYR A 316 22.38 7.40 -15.69
CA TYR A 316 23.32 8.52 -15.76
C TYR A 316 22.82 9.63 -16.69
N LYS A 317 22.35 9.28 -17.90
CA LYS A 317 21.83 10.27 -18.86
C LYS A 317 20.59 10.99 -18.32
N ALA A 318 19.68 10.27 -17.67
CA ALA A 318 18.45 10.83 -17.13
C ALA A 318 18.69 11.72 -15.91
N SER A 319 19.74 11.42 -15.12
CA SER A 319 19.98 12.04 -13.82
C SER A 319 21.14 13.06 -13.79
N LEU A 320 21.74 13.37 -14.95
CA LEU A 320 22.91 14.26 -15.02
C LEU A 320 22.68 15.61 -14.38
N ASP A 321 21.53 16.23 -14.64
CA ASP A 321 21.14 17.56 -14.17
C ASP A 321 20.19 17.51 -12.95
N THR A 322 20.00 16.33 -12.34
CA THR A 322 19.13 16.16 -11.16
C THR A 322 19.68 16.89 -9.96
N ASP A 323 18.82 17.61 -9.23
CA ASP A 323 19.20 18.43 -8.09
C ASP A 323 19.54 17.62 -6.83
N TYR A 324 18.82 16.52 -6.57
CA TYR A 324 18.96 15.69 -5.39
C TYR A 324 18.97 14.19 -5.73
N PHE A 325 19.90 13.48 -5.11
CA PHE A 325 19.93 12.01 -5.12
C PHE A 325 19.53 11.46 -3.77
N VAL A 326 18.61 10.50 -3.77
CA VAL A 326 18.22 9.73 -2.59
C VAL A 326 18.49 8.24 -2.85
N TRP A 327 19.51 7.72 -2.19
CA TRP A 327 19.85 6.30 -2.20
C TRP A 327 18.85 5.52 -1.37
N ASN A 328 18.24 4.50 -1.96
CA ASN A 328 17.35 3.58 -1.27
C ASN A 328 18.16 2.49 -0.54
N SER A 329 18.24 2.58 0.78
CA SER A 329 19.02 1.67 1.63
C SER A 329 18.42 0.27 1.79
N SER A 330 17.18 0.06 1.35
CA SER A 330 16.44 -1.19 1.64
C SER A 330 17.03 -2.46 1.04
N VAL A 331 17.91 -2.34 0.03
CA VAL A 331 18.53 -3.48 -0.66
C VAL A 331 19.98 -3.68 -0.25
N GLU A 332 20.79 -2.62 -0.37
CA GLU A 332 22.26 -2.66 -0.17
C GLU A 332 22.70 -1.98 1.13
N GLY A 333 21.75 -1.57 1.99
CA GLY A 333 22.02 -0.88 3.24
C GLY A 333 22.33 0.61 3.10
N GLU A 334 22.48 1.27 4.25
CA GLU A 334 22.75 2.71 4.34
C GLU A 334 24.11 3.08 3.74
N ARG A 335 24.21 4.34 3.26
CA ARG A 335 25.44 4.99 2.87
C ARG A 335 25.63 6.23 3.71
N TYR A 336 26.85 6.49 4.15
CA TYR A 336 27.18 7.60 5.05
C TYR A 336 28.09 8.64 4.41
N THR A 337 28.84 8.25 3.37
CA THR A 337 29.77 9.13 2.69
C THR A 337 29.60 9.08 1.17
N ILE A 338 29.98 10.20 0.52
CA ILE A 338 30.05 10.29 -0.96
C ILE A 338 31.03 9.27 -1.51
N GLU A 339 32.13 8.97 -0.79
CA GLU A 339 33.09 7.97 -1.22
C GLU A 339 32.47 6.57 -1.29
N GLU A 340 31.72 6.15 -0.26
CA GLU A 340 30.97 4.88 -0.27
C GLU A 340 29.99 4.82 -1.44
N PHE A 341 29.23 5.88 -1.68
CA PHE A 341 28.29 5.98 -2.78
C PHE A 341 28.97 5.87 -4.14
N LEU A 342 30.06 6.64 -4.38
CA LEU A 342 30.80 6.64 -5.64
C LEU A 342 31.62 5.36 -5.87
N LYS A 343 31.88 4.57 -4.83
CA LYS A 343 32.47 3.25 -4.99
C LYS A 343 31.54 2.28 -5.74
N GLU A 344 30.22 2.40 -5.51
CA GLU A 344 29.20 1.60 -6.20
C GLU A 344 28.90 2.14 -7.61
N ALA A 345 28.92 3.47 -7.78
CA ALA A 345 28.54 4.14 -9.01
C ALA A 345 29.52 5.28 -9.40
N PRO A 346 30.78 5.00 -9.77
CA PRO A 346 31.79 6.02 -10.03
C PRO A 346 31.40 7.02 -11.13
N ILE A 347 30.63 6.57 -12.13
CA ILE A 347 30.18 7.42 -13.25
C ILE A 347 29.30 8.59 -12.79
N LEU A 348 28.64 8.48 -11.63
CA LEU A 348 27.74 9.50 -11.10
C LEU A 348 28.49 10.70 -10.48
N ALA A 349 29.82 10.65 -10.39
CA ALA A 349 30.64 11.77 -9.88
C ALA A 349 30.43 13.07 -10.69
N ASP A 350 30.03 12.97 -11.96
CA ASP A 350 29.78 14.11 -12.83
C ASP A 350 28.36 14.68 -12.73
N CYS A 351 27.44 14.00 -12.04
CA CYS A 351 26.08 14.46 -11.85
C CYS A 351 26.00 15.69 -10.96
N LYS A 352 25.03 16.59 -11.23
CA LYS A 352 24.81 17.84 -10.51
C LYS A 352 24.63 17.58 -8.99
N ALA A 353 23.78 16.63 -8.61
CA ALA A 353 23.52 16.32 -7.21
C ALA A 353 24.80 15.98 -6.42
N VAL A 354 25.73 15.23 -7.04
CA VAL A 354 27.01 14.87 -6.41
C VAL A 354 27.93 16.09 -6.28
N LYS A 355 28.05 16.89 -7.33
CA LYS A 355 28.88 18.12 -7.32
C LYS A 355 28.40 19.15 -6.30
N ASP A 356 27.09 19.25 -6.13
CA ASP A 356 26.45 20.18 -5.19
C ASP A 356 26.38 19.63 -3.75
N GLY A 357 26.79 18.37 -3.52
CA GLY A 357 26.71 17.69 -2.23
C GLY A 357 25.27 17.40 -1.76
N ASN A 358 24.35 17.22 -2.70
CA ASN A 358 22.95 16.91 -2.48
C ASN A 358 22.66 15.43 -2.65
N VAL A 359 23.44 14.58 -1.97
CA VAL A 359 23.27 13.12 -1.97
C VAL A 359 22.86 12.66 -0.58
N TYR A 360 21.81 11.89 -0.52
CA TYR A 360 21.21 11.38 0.72
C TYR A 360 21.04 9.87 0.61
N SER A 361 20.99 9.18 1.76
CA SER A 361 20.58 7.79 1.91
C SER A 361 19.32 7.75 2.75
N THR A 362 18.40 6.82 2.47
CA THR A 362 17.35 6.50 3.44
C THR A 362 17.95 5.72 4.60
N THR A 363 17.28 5.75 5.76
CA THR A 363 17.57 4.82 6.85
C THR A 363 17.04 3.41 6.53
N ASN A 364 17.61 2.39 7.16
CA ASN A 364 17.22 0.99 6.92
C ASN A 364 15.82 0.65 7.40
N ASP A 365 15.27 1.42 8.33
CA ASP A 365 13.96 1.21 8.95
C ASP A 365 12.80 1.82 8.18
N LEU A 366 13.06 2.74 7.22
CA LEU A 366 12.02 3.46 6.48
C LEU A 366 10.86 2.57 6.01
N TYR A 367 11.16 1.40 5.42
CA TYR A 367 10.13 0.50 4.88
C TYR A 367 9.41 -0.34 5.93
N GLN A 368 9.88 -0.34 7.15
CA GLN A 368 9.19 -0.99 8.28
C GLN A 368 8.27 -0.01 9.01
N HIS A 369 8.49 1.31 8.87
CA HIS A 369 7.68 2.36 9.47
C HIS A 369 6.58 2.85 8.50
N THR A 370 5.60 1.99 8.22
CA THR A 370 4.49 2.36 7.32
C THR A 370 3.66 3.52 7.88
N MET A 371 3.51 3.61 9.19
CA MET A 371 2.83 4.73 9.86
C MET A 371 3.74 5.95 10.07
N GLY A 372 5.01 5.89 9.67
CA GLY A 372 5.96 7.00 9.66
C GLY A 372 6.05 7.77 8.34
N GLN A 373 5.23 7.45 7.35
CA GLN A 373 5.34 8.03 6.00
C GLN A 373 5.16 9.55 5.96
N GLY A 374 4.31 10.12 6.83
CA GLY A 374 4.17 11.57 6.96
C GLY A 374 5.47 12.25 7.41
N THR A 375 6.21 11.61 8.31
CA THR A 375 7.54 12.05 8.74
C THR A 375 8.56 11.99 7.59
N PHE A 376 8.53 10.93 6.77
CA PHE A 376 9.42 10.83 5.62
C PHE A 376 9.12 11.90 4.56
N VAL A 377 7.85 12.23 4.30
CA VAL A 377 7.50 13.35 3.40
C VAL A 377 8.00 14.67 3.96
N ARG A 378 7.95 14.86 5.29
CA ARG A 378 8.54 16.04 5.93
C ARG A 378 10.06 16.08 5.78
N ASP A 379 10.76 14.98 5.97
CA ASP A 379 12.21 14.88 5.73
C ASP A 379 12.57 15.25 4.28
N LEU A 380 11.81 14.77 3.31
CA LEU A 380 11.97 15.16 1.90
C LEU A 380 11.74 16.67 1.72
N HIS A 381 10.69 17.23 2.34
CA HIS A 381 10.44 18.68 2.28
C HIS A 381 11.58 19.50 2.89
N GLU A 382 12.06 19.12 4.07
CA GLU A 382 13.20 19.73 4.73
C GLU A 382 14.46 19.61 3.86
N MET A 383 14.73 18.46 3.26
CA MET A 383 15.82 18.27 2.31
C MET A 383 15.76 19.29 1.16
N LEU A 384 14.58 19.46 0.55
CA LEU A 384 14.36 20.36 -0.59
C LEU A 384 14.40 21.85 -0.20
N THR A 385 14.22 22.18 1.07
CA THR A 385 14.19 23.56 1.58
C THR A 385 15.43 23.95 2.38
N GLY A 386 16.41 23.03 2.51
CA GLY A 386 17.69 23.29 3.18
C GLY A 386 17.70 22.98 4.68
N GLY A 387 16.74 22.22 5.17
CA GLY A 387 16.75 21.68 6.52
C GLY A 387 17.85 20.64 6.73
N THR A 388 18.11 20.28 7.98
CA THR A 388 19.22 19.39 8.38
C THR A 388 18.84 18.35 9.43
N ASP A 389 17.63 18.37 9.92
CA ASP A 389 17.14 17.47 10.98
C ASP A 389 16.18 16.44 10.39
N PHE A 390 16.70 15.25 10.10
CA PHE A 390 15.99 14.20 9.43
C PHE A 390 15.86 12.96 10.33
N ILE A 391 14.76 12.25 10.20
CA ILE A 391 14.51 10.97 10.87
C ILE A 391 14.85 9.81 9.93
N TYR A 392 14.39 9.88 8.68
CA TYR A 392 14.53 8.80 7.70
C TYR A 392 15.52 9.12 6.56
N LEU A 393 16.19 10.26 6.60
CA LEU A 393 17.21 10.64 5.64
C LEU A 393 18.57 10.88 6.32
N LEU A 394 19.63 10.46 5.67
CA LEU A 394 21.02 10.67 6.05
C LEU A 394 21.70 11.46 4.93
N LYS A 395 22.15 12.70 5.20
CA LYS A 395 22.95 13.43 4.23
C LYS A 395 24.36 12.83 4.18
N LEU A 396 24.83 12.44 2.98
CA LEU A 396 26.17 11.89 2.80
C LEU A 396 27.23 13.01 2.98
N LYS A 397 28.36 12.65 3.62
CA LYS A 397 29.47 13.57 3.94
C LYS A 397 30.63 13.40 2.97
#